data_94f518d63379a566622ee8201b15c77b
#
_entry.id   94f518d63379a566622ee8201b15c77b
#
_cell.length_a   1.000
_cell.length_b   1.000
_cell.length_c   1.000
_cell.angle_alpha   90.00
_cell.angle_beta   90.00
_cell.angle_gamma   90.00
#
_symmetry.space_group_name_H-M   'P 1'
#
loop_
_entity.id
_entity.type
_entity.pdbx_description
1 polymer ?
#
loop_
_entity_poly.entity_id
_entity_poly.type
_entity_poly.pdbx_seq_one_letter_code
_entity_poly.pdbx_strand_id
1 'polypeptide(L)'
;MPRLTKDNLRISPAASKYFKKLKDNKLIQLYKKAIDNILQNPFVSPEKKGDLKGIRCYDIYYCKTNYELAYTIEFENANGNDEPKMIIVILAGTRENFYDELKRYIR
;
A
#
# COMPACT_ATOMS: atom_id res chain seq x y z
N MET A 1 4.15 18.66 7.71
CA MET A 1 4.37 17.26 8.09
C MET A 1 5.68 16.76 7.51
N PRO A 2 6.56 16.17 8.29
CA PRO A 2 7.78 15.60 7.74
C PRO A 2 7.45 14.44 6.81
N ARG A 3 8.16 14.41 5.70
CA ARG A 3 8.00 13.34 4.71
C ARG A 3 8.52 12.02 5.27
N LEU A 4 7.75 10.96 5.07
CA LEU A 4 8.20 9.63 5.43
C LEU A 4 9.25 9.13 4.44
N THR A 5 10.14 8.26 4.91
CA THR A 5 11.20 7.68 4.12
C THR A 5 11.07 6.14 4.12
N LYS A 6 11.98 5.47 3.43
CA LYS A 6 11.99 4.00 3.41
C LYS A 6 12.17 3.39 4.79
N ASP A 7 12.73 4.13 5.75
CA ASP A 7 12.85 3.69 7.13
C ASP A 7 11.47 3.59 7.80
N ASN A 8 10.48 4.29 7.24
CA ASN A 8 9.10 4.28 7.74
C ASN A 8 8.20 3.36 6.91
N LEU A 9 8.79 2.38 6.24
CA LEU A 9 8.09 1.46 5.36
C LEU A 9 8.30 0.02 5.82
N ARG A 10 7.20 -0.75 5.90
CA ARG A 10 7.25 -2.18 6.07
C ARG A 10 6.46 -2.84 4.97
N ILE A 11 6.91 -4.02 4.53
CA ILE A 11 6.23 -4.78 3.50
C ILE A 11 5.92 -6.16 4.07
N SER A 12 4.64 -6.56 4.01
CA SER A 12 4.22 -7.85 4.53
C SER A 12 4.88 -9.00 3.77
N PRO A 13 4.93 -10.20 4.37
CA PRO A 13 5.43 -11.39 3.65
C PRO A 13 4.65 -11.67 2.35
N ALA A 14 3.33 -11.49 2.35
CA ALA A 14 2.50 -11.70 1.16
C ALA A 14 2.87 -10.72 0.04
N ALA A 15 2.99 -9.43 0.36
CA ALA A 15 3.38 -8.43 -0.62
C ALA A 15 4.81 -8.65 -1.10
N SER A 16 5.71 -8.96 -0.17
CA SER A 16 7.12 -9.23 -0.51
C SER A 16 7.23 -10.41 -1.49
N LYS A 17 6.46 -11.46 -1.26
CA LYS A 17 6.44 -12.64 -2.14
C LYS A 17 5.99 -12.25 -3.55
N TYR A 18 4.95 -11.43 -3.64
CA TYR A 18 4.46 -10.94 -4.93
C TYR A 18 5.55 -10.16 -5.67
N PHE A 19 6.19 -9.22 -5.00
CA PHE A 19 7.22 -8.39 -5.62
C PHE A 19 8.43 -9.22 -6.08
N LYS A 20 8.83 -10.23 -5.31
CA LYS A 20 9.93 -11.10 -5.68
C LYS A 20 9.68 -11.89 -6.96
N LYS A 21 8.41 -12.22 -7.22
CA LYS A 21 8.01 -12.97 -8.42
C LYS A 21 7.79 -12.07 -9.62
N LEU A 22 7.71 -10.77 -9.42
CA LEU A 22 7.40 -9.82 -10.48
C LEU A 22 8.62 -9.67 -11.39
N LYS A 23 8.44 -9.94 -12.70
CA LYS A 23 9.50 -9.91 -13.69
C LYS A 23 9.49 -8.69 -14.60
N ASP A 24 8.33 -8.06 -14.75
CA ASP A 24 8.17 -6.91 -15.63
C ASP A 24 8.82 -5.67 -15.00
N ASN A 25 9.95 -5.26 -15.54
CA ASN A 25 10.71 -4.14 -14.98
C ASN A 25 9.94 -2.84 -14.94
N LYS A 26 9.10 -2.59 -15.96
CA LYS A 26 8.32 -1.35 -15.99
C LYS A 26 7.25 -1.35 -14.91
N LEU A 27 6.60 -2.49 -14.68
CA LEU A 27 5.62 -2.62 -13.61
C LEU A 27 6.29 -2.48 -12.24
N ILE A 28 7.48 -3.05 -12.08
CA ILE A 28 8.26 -2.87 -10.85
C ILE A 28 8.51 -1.39 -10.57
N GLN A 29 8.88 -0.62 -11.60
CA GLN A 29 9.11 0.81 -11.44
C GLN A 29 7.84 1.55 -11.08
N LEU A 30 6.69 1.14 -11.65
CA LEU A 30 5.40 1.74 -11.30
C LEU A 30 5.03 1.49 -9.85
N TYR A 31 5.29 0.30 -9.33
CA TYR A 31 5.06 0.01 -7.91
C TYR A 31 6.00 0.81 -7.02
N LYS A 32 7.28 0.94 -7.40
CA LYS A 32 8.22 1.78 -6.65
C LYS A 32 7.74 3.22 -6.59
N LYS A 33 7.27 3.75 -7.72
CA LYS A 33 6.74 5.10 -7.77
C LYS A 33 5.50 5.26 -6.91
N ALA A 34 4.61 4.24 -6.91
CA ALA A 34 3.42 4.25 -6.06
C ALA A 34 3.82 4.33 -4.58
N ILE A 35 4.79 3.53 -4.16
CA ILE A 35 5.29 3.54 -2.78
C ILE A 35 5.88 4.90 -2.43
N ASP A 36 6.66 5.49 -3.33
CA ASP A 36 7.21 6.83 -3.11
C ASP A 36 6.10 7.87 -2.94
N ASN A 37 5.06 7.81 -3.76
CA ASN A 37 3.92 8.72 -3.66
C ASN A 37 3.19 8.56 -2.32
N ILE A 38 3.04 7.32 -1.85
CA ILE A 38 2.41 7.04 -0.56
C ILE A 38 3.27 7.59 0.59
N LEU A 39 4.59 7.42 0.51
CA LEU A 39 5.48 7.95 1.54
C LEU A 39 5.44 9.48 1.59
N GLN A 40 5.29 10.13 0.44
CA GLN A 40 5.15 11.59 0.40
C GLN A 40 3.81 12.06 0.95
N ASN A 41 2.74 11.31 0.69
CA ASN A 41 1.41 11.63 1.16
C ASN A 41 0.65 10.34 1.48
N PRO A 42 0.71 9.87 2.73
CA PRO A 42 0.03 8.63 3.11
C PRO A 42 -1.49 8.65 2.85
N PHE A 43 -2.09 9.81 2.75
CA PHE A 43 -3.52 9.98 2.52
C PHE A 43 -3.87 10.09 1.03
N VAL A 44 -2.92 9.81 0.14
CA VAL A 44 -3.12 9.95 -1.32
C VAL A 44 -4.27 9.06 -1.83
N SER A 45 -4.48 7.89 -1.22
CA SER A 45 -5.59 7.01 -1.56
C SER A 45 -6.65 7.06 -0.45
N PRO A 46 -7.94 7.06 -0.81
CA PRO A 46 -8.98 7.09 0.21
C PRO A 46 -9.04 5.80 1.01
N GLU A 47 -9.45 5.92 2.26
CA GLU A 47 -9.64 4.76 3.13
C GLU A 47 -10.86 3.97 2.66
N LYS A 48 -10.76 2.64 2.68
CA LYS A 48 -11.88 1.76 2.37
C LYS A 48 -12.86 1.76 3.55
N LYS A 49 -14.09 1.32 3.27
CA LYS A 49 -15.17 1.28 4.26
C LYS A 49 -15.53 -0.17 4.57
N GLY A 50 -16.36 -0.36 5.62
CA GLY A 50 -16.85 -1.68 6.00
C GLY A 50 -15.73 -2.57 6.51
N ASP A 51 -15.69 -3.80 6.00
CA ASP A 51 -14.72 -4.83 6.44
C ASP A 51 -13.26 -4.42 6.21
N LEU A 52 -13.05 -3.47 5.31
CA LEU A 52 -11.71 -3.01 4.94
C LEU A 52 -11.36 -1.66 5.55
N LYS A 53 -12.09 -1.24 6.57
CA LYS A 53 -11.82 0.02 7.26
C LYS A 53 -10.37 0.05 7.74
N GLY A 54 -9.71 1.19 7.56
CA GLY A 54 -8.30 1.37 7.92
C GLY A 54 -7.34 1.01 6.80
N ILE A 55 -7.83 0.41 5.72
CA ILE A 55 -7.00 0.02 4.59
C ILE A 55 -7.20 1.00 3.45
N ARG A 56 -6.10 1.38 2.81
CA ARG A 56 -6.10 2.22 1.63
C ARG A 56 -5.55 1.44 0.46
N CYS A 57 -6.10 1.63 -0.73
CA CYS A 57 -5.64 0.93 -1.94
C CYS A 57 -5.23 1.94 -3.00
N TYR A 58 -4.02 1.78 -3.49
CA TYR A 58 -3.45 2.62 -4.54
C TYR A 58 -3.58 1.86 -5.86
N ASP A 59 -4.15 2.50 -6.87
CA ASP A 59 -4.40 1.89 -8.18
C ASP A 59 -3.27 2.18 -9.15
N ILE A 60 -2.86 1.17 -9.90
CA ILE A 60 -1.88 1.31 -10.97
C ILE A 60 -2.52 0.71 -12.23
N TYR A 61 -2.60 1.49 -13.31
CA TYR A 61 -3.08 1.00 -14.59
C TYR A 61 -1.90 0.83 -15.54
N TYR A 62 -1.71 -0.40 -16.03
CA TYR A 62 -0.58 -0.71 -16.89
C TYR A 62 -0.94 -1.86 -17.83
N CYS A 63 -0.68 -1.68 -19.14
CA CYS A 63 -0.96 -2.69 -20.17
C CYS A 63 -2.38 -3.25 -20.06
N LYS A 64 -3.35 -2.34 -19.99
CA LYS A 64 -4.79 -2.66 -19.94
C LYS A 64 -5.18 -3.49 -18.72
N THR A 65 -4.35 -3.53 -17.71
CA THR A 65 -4.60 -4.27 -16.47
C THR A 65 -4.58 -3.30 -15.30
N ASN A 66 -5.52 -3.49 -14.38
CA ASN A 66 -5.54 -2.74 -13.12
C ASN A 66 -4.81 -3.53 -12.05
N TYR A 67 -3.83 -2.87 -11.44
CA TYR A 67 -3.07 -3.43 -10.32
C TYR A 67 -3.40 -2.63 -9.07
N GLU A 68 -3.33 -3.29 -7.92
CA GLU A 68 -3.65 -2.68 -6.63
C GLU A 68 -2.47 -2.85 -5.68
N LEU A 69 -2.34 -1.87 -4.79
CA LEU A 69 -1.40 -1.95 -3.68
C LEU A 69 -2.16 -1.51 -2.44
N ALA A 70 -2.37 -2.44 -1.51
CA ALA A 70 -3.08 -2.15 -0.26
C ALA A 70 -2.09 -1.83 0.84
N TYR A 71 -2.37 -0.79 1.60
CA TYR A 71 -1.51 -0.38 2.71
C TYR A 71 -2.32 0.18 3.86
N THR A 72 -1.70 0.19 5.03
CA THR A 72 -2.24 0.85 6.21
C THR A 72 -1.24 1.88 6.71
N ILE A 73 -1.75 2.84 7.49
CA ILE A 73 -0.94 3.86 8.11
C ILE A 73 -0.94 3.59 9.62
N GLU A 74 0.25 3.45 10.21
CA GLU A 74 0.37 3.49 11.66
C GLU A 74 0.63 4.93 12.07
N PHE A 75 -0.05 5.36 13.10
CA PHE A 75 0.04 6.73 13.59
C PHE A 75 0.80 6.77 14.92
N GLU A 76 1.43 7.90 15.18
CA GLU A 76 2.06 8.21 16.43
C GLU A 76 1.44 9.48 16.97
N ASN A 77 1.14 9.49 18.27
CA ASN A 77 0.63 10.70 18.90
C ASN A 77 1.81 11.61 19.27
N ALA A 78 1.87 12.77 18.64
CA ALA A 78 2.91 13.76 18.90
C ALA A 78 2.26 15.10 19.22
N ASN A 79 2.53 15.63 20.40
CA ASN A 79 2.01 16.94 20.83
C ASN A 79 0.47 17.01 20.75
N GLY A 80 -0.22 15.91 21.08
CA GLY A 80 -1.67 15.86 21.07
C GLY A 80 -2.28 15.63 19.71
N ASN A 81 -1.49 15.43 18.67
CA ASN A 81 -1.95 15.17 17.31
C ASN A 81 -1.44 13.81 16.83
N ASP A 82 -2.30 13.08 16.09
CA ASP A 82 -1.88 11.84 15.47
C ASP A 82 -1.18 12.15 14.14
N GLU A 83 0.02 11.65 14.00
CA GLU A 83 0.82 11.82 12.80
C GLU A 83 1.21 10.48 12.21
N PRO A 84 1.24 10.35 10.86
CA PRO A 84 1.71 9.11 10.24
C PRO A 84 3.15 8.81 10.66
N LYS A 85 3.37 7.57 11.10
CA LYS A 85 4.68 7.11 11.54
C LYS A 85 5.22 6.02 10.64
N MET A 86 4.35 5.13 10.18
CA MET A 86 4.76 3.95 9.44
C MET A 86 3.73 3.63 8.36
N ILE A 87 4.21 3.26 7.17
CA ILE A 87 3.38 2.71 6.11
C ILE A 87 3.63 1.21 6.06
N ILE A 88 2.56 0.42 6.07
CA ILE A 88 2.65 -1.03 5.96
C ILE A 88 1.94 -1.45 4.69
N VAL A 89 2.72 -1.94 3.71
CA VAL A 89 2.16 -2.52 2.48
C VAL A 89 1.75 -3.94 2.81
N ILE A 90 0.46 -4.23 2.75
CA ILE A 90 -0.07 -5.53 3.18
C ILE A 90 -0.32 -6.49 2.04
N LEU A 91 -0.65 -6.00 0.85
CA LEU A 91 -0.92 -6.87 -0.29
C LEU A 91 -0.74 -6.09 -1.59
N ALA A 92 -0.33 -6.79 -2.65
CA ALA A 92 -0.24 -6.21 -3.99
C ALA A 92 -0.62 -7.28 -5.00
N GLY A 93 -1.17 -6.87 -6.14
CA GLY A 93 -1.57 -7.81 -7.18
C GLY A 93 -2.52 -7.16 -8.18
N THR A 94 -3.06 -7.98 -9.08
CA THR A 94 -4.06 -7.51 -10.02
C THR A 94 -5.40 -7.31 -9.30
N ARG A 95 -6.25 -6.42 -9.85
CA ARG A 95 -7.54 -6.12 -9.23
C ARG A 95 -8.44 -7.37 -9.13
N GLU A 96 -8.34 -8.27 -10.11
CA GLU A 96 -9.14 -9.49 -10.09
C GLU A 96 -8.88 -10.28 -8.83
N ASN A 97 -9.93 -10.57 -8.06
CA ASN A 97 -9.88 -11.29 -6.78
C ASN A 97 -9.08 -10.59 -5.68
N PHE A 98 -8.56 -9.38 -5.93
CA PHE A 98 -7.71 -8.69 -4.97
C PHE A 98 -8.42 -8.46 -3.63
N TYR A 99 -9.66 -7.99 -3.69
CA TYR A 99 -10.39 -7.66 -2.47
C TYR A 99 -10.76 -8.91 -1.67
N ASP A 100 -11.03 -10.03 -2.35
CA ASP A 100 -11.29 -11.31 -1.68
C ASP A 100 -10.03 -11.80 -0.96
N GLU A 101 -8.88 -11.69 -1.61
CA GLU A 101 -7.60 -12.05 -0.98
C GLU A 101 -7.30 -11.15 0.21
N LEU A 102 -7.58 -9.85 0.07
CA LEU A 102 -7.35 -8.89 1.13
C LEU A 102 -8.19 -9.20 2.35
N LYS A 103 -9.47 -9.53 2.16
CA LYS A 103 -10.35 -9.90 3.26
C LYS A 103 -9.86 -11.15 3.98
N ARG A 104 -9.36 -12.13 3.23
CA ARG A 104 -8.79 -13.34 3.84
C ARG A 104 -7.52 -13.04 4.63
N TYR A 105 -6.69 -12.16 4.10
CA TYR A 105 -5.42 -11.79 4.73
C TYR A 105 -5.62 -11.11 6.09
N ILE A 106 -6.61 -10.24 6.20
CA ILE A 106 -6.82 -9.43 7.40
C ILE A 106 -7.67 -10.10 8.48
N ARG A 107 -8.16 -11.29 8.24
CA ARG A 107 -8.94 -12.03 9.24
C ARG A 107 -8.10 -12.46 10.41
#